data_a60afb820367483c39820311a36aafd8
#
_entry.id   a60afb820367483c39820311a36aafd8
#
_cell.length_a   1.000
_cell.length_b   1.000
_cell.length_c   1.000
_cell.angle_alpha   90.00
_cell.angle_beta   90.00
_cell.angle_gamma   90.00
#
_symmetry.space_group_name_H-M   'P 1'
#
loop_
_entity.id
_entity.type
_entity.pdbx_description
1 polymer ?
#
loop_
_entity_poly.entity_id
_entity_poly.type
_entity_poly.pdbx_seq_one_letter_code
_entity_poly.pdbx_strand_id
1 'polypeptide(L)'
;MRVRGKFGTMMIMSVLAAGAARAQEMQMPKQEQHHQMEMAPVKGEYPRMGRAQENAKGALVTLEQVQKIAAESNPTLRQAEAEIRAAKARQQQSGLYPNPTVAYTSDEIRGGSVGGGKQGFFLEQTLVMGGKLGLSREVFGKEVKLAEIEAQEQKMRVQSAVKMAFLRVLAAQELLYARRDMAMIAQDSAETQRRLMNTGQADETEVLDAEVGAQRMRMAARMQENTLREEWRSLAAVIGQPDLPLTTVAGDLEKGWPEVNEEEAVDTIAKKGPAVRIAEAAEARAQTVLSRARREAIPDIQVRAGMEYNNETLGSAPFAKGWEGIAEVAVQIPLFNRNQGNVAAARADIERAGLEKKRIALTLRERAASAVDQYANARLMAMEYREEMLPRAKKAYGLMVERYGQMLASYPRVLDARQKLFELQIEYISALEGVWTNGIALEGFLLTDGLEAPARPGEIDRPVRETNVPMPERTMSPRESMRNP
;
A
#
# COMPACT_ATOMS: atom_id res chain seq x y z
N MET A 1 56.44 -64.51 -2.68
CA MET A 1 57.14 -65.19 -1.56
C MET A 1 56.02 -65.75 -0.69
N ARG A 2 55.54 -67.00 -0.91
CA ARG A 2 55.83 -68.26 -0.30
C ARG A 2 56.13 -68.11 1.20
N VAL A 3 55.27 -68.70 2.12
CA VAL A 3 55.34 -70.13 2.56
C VAL A 3 54.12 -70.28 3.55
N ARG A 4 53.12 -71.15 3.38
CA ARG A 4 52.97 -72.58 3.68
C ARG A 4 53.22 -72.97 5.12
N GLY A 5 52.19 -73.56 5.75
CA GLY A 5 52.24 -74.87 6.36
C GLY A 5 51.33 -75.07 7.55
N LYS A 6 50.42 -75.88 7.46
CA LYS A 6 50.21 -77.34 7.74
C LYS A 6 49.48 -77.57 9.05
N PHE A 7 48.28 -78.14 8.98
CA PHE A 7 47.83 -79.50 9.38
C PHE A 7 48.10 -79.96 10.82
N GLY A 8 47.05 -80.48 11.45
CA GLY A 8 47.13 -81.39 12.59
C GLY A 8 45.77 -81.89 13.06
N THR A 9 45.30 -82.95 12.48
CA THR A 9 44.16 -83.82 12.86
C THR A 9 44.59 -84.83 13.91
N MET A 10 43.74 -85.09 14.94
CA MET A 10 43.64 -86.40 15.69
C MET A 10 42.54 -86.29 16.76
N MET A 11 41.37 -86.92 16.65
CA MET A 11 40.90 -88.31 16.73
C MET A 11 40.96 -88.95 18.12
N ILE A 12 39.74 -89.41 18.59
CA ILE A 12 39.37 -90.56 19.42
C ILE A 12 39.57 -90.42 20.95
N MET A 13 38.60 -90.67 21.82
CA MET A 13 37.88 -91.92 22.10
C MET A 13 36.80 -91.73 23.22
N SER A 14 35.75 -92.49 23.07
CA SER A 14 34.61 -92.70 23.94
C SER A 14 34.95 -93.34 25.29
N VAL A 15 34.25 -92.96 26.37
CA VAL A 15 33.94 -93.88 27.49
C VAL A 15 32.49 -93.59 27.97
N LEU A 16 31.67 -94.68 27.87
CA LEU A 16 30.36 -94.82 28.51
C LEU A 16 30.54 -95.03 29.99
N ALA A 17 29.76 -94.32 30.82
CA ALA A 17 29.39 -94.73 32.15
C ALA A 17 27.95 -94.24 32.48
N ALA A 18 27.10 -95.26 32.72
CA ALA A 18 25.71 -95.09 33.14
C ALA A 18 25.64 -94.57 34.60
N GLY A 19 24.75 -93.65 34.89
CA GLY A 19 24.45 -93.15 36.23
C GLY A 19 23.04 -92.56 36.32
N ALA A 20 22.21 -93.25 37.05
CA ALA A 20 20.81 -93.23 37.34
C ALA A 20 20.11 -91.82 37.42
N ALA A 21 18.88 -91.87 36.95
CA ALA A 21 17.84 -90.85 36.99
C ALA A 21 17.62 -90.20 38.36
N ARG A 22 17.48 -88.84 38.32
CA ARG A 22 16.66 -88.10 39.22
C ARG A 22 15.91 -87.02 38.37
N ALA A 23 14.65 -87.25 38.15
CA ALA A 23 13.75 -86.28 37.56
C ALA A 23 13.63 -85.10 38.56
N GLN A 24 14.19 -83.98 38.20
CA GLN A 24 13.90 -82.70 38.87
C GLN A 24 12.92 -81.98 37.94
N GLU A 25 11.67 -81.80 38.36
CA GLU A 25 10.66 -80.98 37.72
C GLU A 25 11.24 -79.58 37.57
N MET A 26 11.59 -79.25 36.35
CA MET A 26 11.90 -77.87 35.93
C MET A 26 10.56 -77.14 35.86
N GLN A 27 10.24 -76.36 36.90
CA GLN A 27 9.17 -75.38 36.84
C GLN A 27 9.51 -74.40 35.72
N MET A 28 8.72 -74.42 34.63
CA MET A 28 8.75 -73.37 33.64
C MET A 28 8.52 -72.03 34.31
N PRO A 29 9.28 -70.95 34.03
CA PRO A 29 8.97 -69.63 34.49
C PRO A 29 7.59 -69.30 33.95
N LYS A 30 6.69 -68.80 34.86
CA LYS A 30 5.38 -68.26 34.52
C LYS A 30 5.57 -67.28 33.35
N GLN A 31 4.79 -67.46 32.29
CA GLN A 31 4.62 -66.53 31.22
C GLN A 31 4.59 -65.12 31.84
N GLU A 32 5.61 -64.32 31.51
CA GLU A 32 5.58 -62.89 31.73
C GLU A 32 4.33 -62.40 31.02
N GLN A 33 3.46 -61.83 31.82
CA GLN A 33 2.31 -61.09 31.33
C GLN A 33 2.84 -60.11 30.26
N HIS A 34 2.56 -60.36 29.01
CA HIS A 34 2.65 -59.33 28.01
C HIS A 34 1.90 -58.13 28.56
N HIS A 35 2.60 -57.15 29.08
CA HIS A 35 2.05 -55.83 29.22
C HIS A 35 1.57 -55.45 27.83
N GLN A 36 0.25 -55.57 27.64
CA GLN A 36 -0.43 -54.88 26.54
C GLN A 36 0.03 -53.45 26.63
N MET A 37 0.94 -53.05 25.77
CA MET A 37 1.30 -51.65 25.61
C MET A 37 -0.01 -50.91 25.32
N GLU A 38 -0.54 -50.21 26.29
CA GLU A 38 -1.71 -49.36 26.14
C GLU A 38 -1.33 -48.32 25.06
N MET A 39 -1.82 -48.55 23.86
CA MET A 39 -1.52 -47.68 22.70
C MET A 39 -1.98 -46.28 23.07
N ALA A 40 -1.06 -45.33 23.06
CA ALA A 40 -1.40 -43.93 23.30
C ALA A 40 -2.47 -43.52 22.29
N PRO A 41 -3.62 -43.01 22.75
CA PRO A 41 -4.68 -42.61 21.82
C PRO A 41 -4.11 -41.56 20.87
N VAL A 42 -4.20 -41.81 19.55
CA VAL A 42 -3.84 -40.81 18.54
C VAL A 42 -4.87 -39.71 18.61
N LYS A 43 -4.63 -38.70 19.46
CA LYS A 43 -5.42 -37.48 19.51
C LYS A 43 -5.08 -36.67 18.24
N GLY A 44 -5.85 -36.89 17.18
CA GLY A 44 -5.55 -36.25 15.91
C GLY A 44 -6.76 -35.53 15.34
N GLU A 45 -6.94 -34.27 15.71
CA GLU A 45 -7.71 -33.41 14.84
C GLU A 45 -6.92 -33.13 13.56
N TYR A 46 -7.62 -33.21 12.41
CA TYR A 46 -7.05 -32.78 11.14
C TYR A 46 -6.83 -31.25 11.18
N PRO A 47 -5.80 -30.75 10.51
CA PRO A 47 -5.65 -29.32 10.35
C PRO A 47 -6.90 -28.76 9.65
N ARG A 48 -7.49 -27.72 10.22
CA ARG A 48 -8.64 -27.00 9.67
C ARG A 48 -8.48 -25.52 9.91
N MET A 49 -8.98 -24.71 8.98
CA MET A 49 -9.02 -23.25 9.13
C MET A 49 -10.18 -22.79 10.03
N GLY A 50 -10.13 -21.54 10.48
CA GLY A 50 -11.17 -20.95 11.31
C GLY A 50 -11.06 -21.23 12.82
N ARG A 51 -10.07 -22.01 13.26
CA ARG A 51 -9.90 -22.35 14.71
C ARG A 51 -9.64 -21.11 15.58
N ALA A 52 -9.01 -20.07 15.01
CA ALA A 52 -8.79 -18.81 15.69
C ALA A 52 -10.12 -18.19 16.12
N GLN A 53 -11.10 -18.20 15.24
CA GLN A 53 -12.43 -17.61 15.46
C GLN A 53 -13.26 -18.44 16.43
N GLU A 54 -13.22 -19.78 16.31
CA GLU A 54 -13.91 -20.71 17.22
C GLU A 54 -13.43 -20.55 18.66
N ASN A 55 -12.15 -20.26 18.87
CA ASN A 55 -11.52 -20.14 20.19
C ASN A 55 -11.47 -18.69 20.71
N ALA A 56 -12.01 -17.72 19.99
CA ALA A 56 -11.99 -16.33 20.40
C ALA A 56 -12.87 -16.08 21.63
N LYS A 57 -12.29 -15.48 22.67
CA LYS A 57 -12.99 -15.14 23.92
C LYS A 57 -13.65 -13.76 23.91
N GLY A 58 -13.63 -13.05 22.78
CA GLY A 58 -14.11 -11.67 22.63
C GLY A 58 -14.85 -11.43 21.32
N ALA A 59 -15.25 -10.18 21.09
CA ALA A 59 -15.84 -9.76 19.82
C ALA A 59 -14.84 -9.93 18.69
N LEU A 60 -15.29 -10.55 17.60
CA LEU A 60 -14.51 -10.68 16.37
C LEU A 60 -14.56 -9.38 15.58
N VAL A 61 -13.44 -8.96 15.05
CA VAL A 61 -13.34 -7.78 14.18
C VAL A 61 -13.55 -8.23 12.73
N THR A 62 -14.50 -7.61 12.02
CA THR A 62 -14.80 -7.92 10.62
C THR A 62 -14.14 -6.92 9.67
N LEU A 63 -13.96 -7.33 8.40
CA LEU A 63 -13.42 -6.45 7.35
C LEU A 63 -14.25 -5.17 7.20
N GLU A 64 -15.58 -5.27 7.24
CA GLU A 64 -16.48 -4.12 7.10
C GLU A 64 -16.29 -3.10 8.22
N GLN A 65 -16.13 -3.58 9.48
CA GLN A 65 -15.85 -2.69 10.61
C GLN A 65 -14.53 -1.95 10.45
N VAL A 66 -13.47 -2.65 10.01
CA VAL A 66 -12.15 -2.05 9.81
C VAL A 66 -12.18 -1.03 8.66
N GLN A 67 -12.87 -1.34 7.56
CA GLN A 67 -13.06 -0.40 6.45
C GLN A 67 -13.81 0.86 6.88
N LYS A 68 -14.84 0.73 7.72
CA LYS A 68 -15.57 1.89 8.26
C LYS A 68 -14.67 2.76 9.13
N ILE A 69 -13.92 2.14 10.05
CA ILE A 69 -12.97 2.87 10.90
C ILE A 69 -11.93 3.61 10.04
N ALA A 70 -11.36 2.94 9.03
CA ALA A 70 -10.39 3.54 8.13
C ALA A 70 -10.97 4.75 7.37
N ALA A 71 -12.21 4.65 6.89
CA ALA A 71 -12.87 5.75 6.20
C ALA A 71 -13.06 6.99 7.09
N GLU A 72 -13.23 6.80 8.40
CA GLU A 72 -13.42 7.88 9.37
C GLU A 72 -12.10 8.41 9.94
N SER A 73 -11.08 7.55 10.11
CA SER A 73 -9.88 7.84 10.91
C SER A 73 -8.61 8.00 10.09
N ASN A 74 -8.54 7.46 8.85
CA ASN A 74 -7.32 7.53 8.06
C ASN A 74 -6.98 8.98 7.68
N PRO A 75 -5.78 9.48 8.03
CA PRO A 75 -5.40 10.88 7.83
C PRO A 75 -5.25 11.26 6.35
N THR A 76 -4.88 10.30 5.49
CA THR A 76 -4.64 10.58 4.06
C THR A 76 -5.92 10.92 3.31
N LEU A 77 -7.07 10.35 3.71
CA LEU A 77 -8.38 10.71 3.17
C LEU A 77 -8.76 12.15 3.52
N ARG A 78 -8.51 12.57 4.76
CA ARG A 78 -8.74 13.95 5.18
C ARG A 78 -7.79 14.94 4.49
N GLN A 79 -6.54 14.52 4.21
CA GLN A 79 -5.60 15.32 3.42
C GLN A 79 -6.12 15.52 1.99
N ALA A 80 -6.62 14.47 1.33
CA ALA A 80 -7.20 14.55 0.00
C ALA A 80 -8.43 15.48 -0.06
N GLU A 81 -9.31 15.41 0.94
CA GLU A 81 -10.44 16.35 1.05
C GLU A 81 -10.00 17.80 1.29
N ALA A 82 -8.96 18.01 2.09
CA ALA A 82 -8.40 19.35 2.31
C ALA A 82 -7.80 19.92 1.01
N GLU A 83 -7.16 19.08 0.18
CA GLU A 83 -6.61 19.52 -1.10
C GLU A 83 -7.73 19.93 -2.09
N ILE A 84 -8.86 19.19 -2.14
CA ILE A 84 -10.03 19.64 -2.93
C ILE A 84 -10.52 21.00 -2.47
N ARG A 85 -10.61 21.24 -1.15
CA ARG A 85 -11.02 22.56 -0.62
C ARG A 85 -10.02 23.65 -1.00
N ALA A 86 -8.73 23.36 -0.92
CA ALA A 86 -7.67 24.29 -1.31
C ALA A 86 -7.71 24.61 -2.81
N ALA A 87 -7.90 23.59 -3.66
CA ALA A 87 -8.05 23.79 -5.12
C ALA A 87 -9.29 24.66 -5.46
N LYS A 88 -10.43 24.44 -4.80
CA LYS A 88 -11.65 25.27 -4.97
C LYS A 88 -11.41 26.71 -4.54
N ALA A 89 -10.70 26.94 -3.45
CA ALA A 89 -10.34 28.28 -3.00
C ALA A 89 -9.41 28.99 -4.00
N ARG A 90 -8.40 28.28 -4.55
CA ARG A 90 -7.53 28.79 -5.62
C ARG A 90 -8.33 29.13 -6.89
N GLN A 91 -9.29 28.29 -7.28
CA GLN A 91 -10.19 28.55 -8.39
C GLN A 91 -11.01 29.83 -8.18
N GLN A 92 -11.56 30.02 -6.99
CA GLN A 92 -12.30 31.24 -6.66
C GLN A 92 -11.40 32.46 -6.75
N GLN A 93 -10.22 32.41 -6.15
CA GLN A 93 -9.25 33.51 -6.10
C GLN A 93 -8.79 33.94 -7.50
N SER A 94 -8.55 32.96 -8.39
CA SER A 94 -8.04 33.21 -9.76
C SER A 94 -9.00 33.94 -10.67
N GLY A 95 -10.28 33.95 -10.33
CA GLY A 95 -11.34 34.62 -11.11
C GLY A 95 -11.73 36.01 -10.57
N LEU A 96 -11.09 36.47 -9.50
CA LEU A 96 -11.41 37.79 -8.91
C LEU A 96 -10.72 38.92 -9.68
N TYR A 97 -11.43 40.03 -9.81
CA TYR A 97 -10.84 41.27 -10.33
C TYR A 97 -9.78 41.81 -9.36
N PRO A 98 -8.72 42.49 -9.89
CA PRO A 98 -7.79 43.25 -9.06
C PRO A 98 -8.54 44.30 -8.23
N ASN A 99 -8.08 44.49 -6.99
CA ASN A 99 -8.70 45.52 -6.16
C ASN A 99 -8.40 46.92 -6.71
N PRO A 100 -9.35 47.88 -6.55
CA PRO A 100 -9.08 49.27 -6.86
C PRO A 100 -7.98 49.82 -5.93
N THR A 101 -7.16 50.68 -6.49
CA THR A 101 -6.12 51.40 -5.75
C THR A 101 -6.61 52.81 -5.47
N VAL A 102 -6.64 53.20 -4.20
CA VAL A 102 -6.85 54.61 -3.78
C VAL A 102 -5.49 55.17 -3.41
N ALA A 103 -5.11 56.31 -3.99
CA ALA A 103 -3.84 56.91 -3.68
C ALA A 103 -3.98 58.43 -3.55
N TYR A 104 -3.13 59.03 -2.70
CA TYR A 104 -2.88 60.46 -2.62
C TYR A 104 -1.74 60.83 -3.55
N THR A 105 -1.90 61.90 -4.29
CA THR A 105 -0.86 62.47 -5.16
C THR A 105 -0.53 63.88 -4.73
N SER A 106 0.72 64.22 -4.80
CA SER A 106 1.23 65.57 -4.56
C SER A 106 2.29 65.86 -5.61
N ASP A 107 1.95 66.65 -6.60
CA ASP A 107 2.78 66.98 -7.74
C ASP A 107 3.17 68.49 -7.72
N GLU A 108 4.26 68.84 -8.41
CA GLU A 108 4.68 70.23 -8.63
C GLU A 108 5.00 71.01 -7.33
N ILE A 109 5.48 70.33 -6.28
CA ILE A 109 5.90 70.94 -5.02
C ILE A 109 7.12 71.82 -5.26
N ARG A 110 6.97 73.12 -5.19
CA ARG A 110 8.05 74.11 -5.35
C ARG A 110 8.27 74.89 -4.07
N GLY A 111 9.48 75.33 -3.83
CA GLY A 111 9.83 76.29 -2.79
C GLY A 111 9.85 75.76 -1.34
N GLY A 112 9.99 74.47 -1.14
CA GLY A 112 10.16 73.86 0.19
C GLY A 112 8.93 73.84 1.09
N SER A 113 7.74 74.19 0.55
CA SER A 113 6.44 74.11 1.26
C SER A 113 5.63 72.93 0.78
N VAL A 114 5.26 72.01 1.69
CA VAL A 114 4.39 70.86 1.41
C VAL A 114 2.97 71.31 0.95
N GLY A 115 2.59 72.50 1.18
CA GLY A 115 1.29 73.06 0.79
C GLY A 115 1.23 73.70 -0.62
N GLY A 116 2.38 73.70 -1.39
CA GLY A 116 2.44 74.18 -2.76
C GLY A 116 2.10 73.06 -3.77
N GLY A 117 1.90 73.45 -5.02
CA GLY A 117 1.66 72.51 -6.12
C GLY A 117 0.24 71.96 -6.20
N LYS A 118 0.08 70.80 -6.76
CA LYS A 118 -1.21 70.09 -6.91
C LYS A 118 -1.28 68.96 -5.93
N GLN A 119 -2.37 68.85 -5.18
CA GLN A 119 -2.56 67.81 -4.18
C GLN A 119 -3.96 67.19 -4.35
N GLY A 120 -4.04 65.87 -4.38
CA GLY A 120 -5.31 65.20 -4.64
C GLY A 120 -5.37 63.74 -4.30
N PHE A 121 -6.49 63.21 -4.58
CA PHE A 121 -6.70 61.77 -4.45
C PHE A 121 -7.23 61.20 -5.78
N PHE A 122 -6.84 59.94 -6.06
CA PHE A 122 -7.36 59.25 -7.21
C PHE A 122 -7.72 57.80 -6.88
N LEU A 123 -8.68 57.29 -7.64
CA LEU A 123 -9.04 55.89 -7.70
C LEU A 123 -8.57 55.32 -9.03
N GLU A 124 -7.83 54.23 -8.98
CA GLU A 124 -7.36 53.50 -10.16
C GLU A 124 -7.89 52.09 -10.13
N GLN A 125 -8.39 51.63 -11.30
CA GLN A 125 -8.89 50.27 -11.47
C GLN A 125 -8.36 49.68 -12.78
N THR A 126 -7.80 48.48 -12.69
CA THR A 126 -7.44 47.67 -13.87
C THR A 126 -8.63 46.84 -14.31
N LEU A 127 -9.08 47.04 -15.52
CA LEU A 127 -10.10 46.23 -16.19
C LEU A 127 -9.41 45.13 -16.99
N VAL A 128 -9.48 43.89 -16.48
CA VAL A 128 -8.88 42.72 -17.14
C VAL A 128 -9.73 42.34 -18.35
N MET A 129 -9.13 42.46 -19.54
CA MET A 129 -9.78 42.22 -20.82
C MET A 129 -9.53 40.84 -21.38
N GLY A 130 -10.17 40.51 -22.51
CA GLY A 130 -9.91 39.26 -23.25
C GLY A 130 -10.40 37.97 -22.57
N GLY A 131 -11.20 38.08 -21.51
CA GLY A 131 -11.72 36.92 -20.77
C GLY A 131 -10.64 36.17 -19.98
N LYS A 132 -9.51 36.82 -19.68
CA LYS A 132 -8.35 36.22 -18.97
C LYS A 132 -8.74 35.66 -17.61
N LEU A 133 -9.56 36.37 -16.81
CA LEU A 133 -10.03 35.91 -15.52
C LEU A 133 -10.90 34.65 -15.63
N GLY A 134 -11.76 34.58 -16.64
CA GLY A 134 -12.57 33.40 -16.93
C GLY A 134 -11.71 32.19 -17.27
N LEU A 135 -10.70 32.36 -18.13
CA LEU A 135 -9.76 31.31 -18.48
C LEU A 135 -8.87 30.90 -17.29
N SER A 136 -8.43 31.87 -16.46
CA SER A 136 -7.70 31.54 -15.22
C SER A 136 -8.56 30.68 -14.31
N ARG A 137 -9.82 31.06 -14.08
CA ARG A 137 -10.78 30.27 -13.30
C ARG A 137 -11.01 28.87 -13.90
N GLU A 138 -10.97 28.74 -15.22
CA GLU A 138 -11.10 27.45 -15.90
C GLU A 138 -9.86 26.58 -15.70
N VAL A 139 -8.64 27.13 -15.78
CA VAL A 139 -7.38 26.41 -15.47
C VAL A 139 -7.44 25.82 -14.07
N PHE A 140 -7.78 26.66 -13.07
CA PHE A 140 -7.92 26.18 -11.69
C PHE A 140 -9.15 25.27 -11.51
N GLY A 141 -10.17 25.37 -12.36
CA GLY A 141 -11.27 24.41 -12.43
C GLY A 141 -10.80 23.01 -12.89
N LYS A 142 -9.82 22.93 -13.78
CA LYS A 142 -9.17 21.66 -14.15
C LYS A 142 -8.34 21.11 -12.98
N GLU A 143 -7.68 21.97 -12.18
CA GLU A 143 -6.99 21.55 -10.94
C GLU A 143 -7.95 20.98 -9.90
N VAL A 144 -9.14 21.58 -9.73
CA VAL A 144 -10.19 21.00 -8.86
C VAL A 144 -10.56 19.60 -9.34
N LYS A 145 -10.76 19.42 -10.66
CA LYS A 145 -11.05 18.10 -11.23
C LYS A 145 -9.93 17.10 -10.99
N LEU A 146 -8.68 17.54 -11.12
CA LEU A 146 -7.50 16.73 -10.84
C LEU A 146 -7.51 16.28 -9.37
N ALA A 147 -7.67 17.21 -8.43
CA ALA A 147 -7.74 16.90 -7.00
C ALA A 147 -8.91 15.96 -6.64
N GLU A 148 -10.04 16.05 -7.33
CA GLU A 148 -11.18 15.13 -7.15
C GLU A 148 -10.84 13.70 -7.63
N ILE A 149 -10.09 13.54 -8.73
CA ILE A 149 -9.64 12.24 -9.22
C ILE A 149 -8.60 11.64 -8.27
N GLU A 150 -7.64 12.45 -7.80
CA GLU A 150 -6.62 12.05 -6.81
C GLU A 150 -7.25 11.61 -5.49
N ALA A 151 -8.29 12.31 -5.03
CA ALA A 151 -9.02 11.90 -3.84
C ALA A 151 -9.78 10.57 -4.03
N GLN A 152 -10.31 10.31 -5.23
CA GLN A 152 -10.90 9.01 -5.56
C GLN A 152 -9.84 7.90 -5.58
N GLU A 153 -8.67 8.17 -6.17
CA GLU A 153 -7.53 7.25 -6.14
C GLU A 153 -7.12 6.94 -4.71
N GLN A 154 -6.95 7.97 -3.87
CA GLN A 154 -6.58 7.79 -2.46
C GLN A 154 -7.59 6.95 -1.70
N LYS A 155 -8.89 7.12 -1.96
CA LYS A 155 -9.93 6.28 -1.36
C LYS A 155 -9.79 4.82 -1.77
N MET A 156 -9.55 4.55 -3.06
CA MET A 156 -9.31 3.19 -3.57
C MET A 156 -8.05 2.58 -2.95
N ARG A 157 -6.97 3.36 -2.88
CA ARG A 157 -5.69 2.98 -2.26
C ARG A 157 -5.88 2.55 -0.81
N VAL A 158 -6.55 3.37 0.01
CA VAL A 158 -6.84 3.05 1.41
C VAL A 158 -7.72 1.80 1.53
N GLN A 159 -8.75 1.66 0.70
CA GLN A 159 -9.62 0.48 0.71
C GLN A 159 -8.85 -0.80 0.38
N SER A 160 -8.00 -0.78 -0.64
CA SER A 160 -7.16 -1.94 -1.01
C SER A 160 -6.15 -2.27 0.08
N ALA A 161 -5.49 -1.25 0.64
CA ALA A 161 -4.51 -1.43 1.71
C ALA A 161 -5.14 -2.01 2.99
N VAL A 162 -6.31 -1.53 3.39
CA VAL A 162 -7.06 -2.06 4.55
C VAL A 162 -7.48 -3.51 4.32
N LYS A 163 -8.02 -3.83 3.13
CA LYS A 163 -8.40 -5.21 2.77
C LYS A 163 -7.19 -6.13 2.81
N MET A 164 -6.08 -5.70 2.25
CA MET A 164 -4.82 -6.47 2.22
C MET A 164 -4.27 -6.67 3.63
N ALA A 165 -4.15 -5.61 4.44
CA ALA A 165 -3.65 -5.70 5.80
C ALA A 165 -4.53 -6.60 6.68
N PHE A 166 -5.86 -6.52 6.54
CA PHE A 166 -6.80 -7.39 7.25
C PHE A 166 -6.60 -8.86 6.90
N LEU A 167 -6.42 -9.19 5.61
CA LEU A 167 -6.22 -10.56 5.16
C LEU A 167 -4.85 -11.12 5.55
N ARG A 168 -3.81 -10.27 5.63
CA ARG A 168 -2.52 -10.66 6.21
C ARG A 168 -2.63 -11.01 7.69
N VAL A 169 -3.38 -10.23 8.47
CA VAL A 169 -3.68 -10.58 9.87
C VAL A 169 -4.42 -11.91 9.96
N LEU A 170 -5.41 -12.14 9.09
CA LEU A 170 -6.17 -13.39 9.06
C LEU A 170 -5.26 -14.58 8.70
N ALA A 171 -4.42 -14.46 7.68
CA ALA A 171 -3.43 -15.48 7.32
C ALA A 171 -2.42 -15.74 8.45
N ALA A 172 -1.92 -14.68 9.08
CA ALA A 172 -1.00 -14.79 10.22
C ALA A 172 -1.63 -15.51 11.43
N GLN A 173 -2.93 -15.31 11.67
CA GLN A 173 -3.67 -16.06 12.70
C GLN A 173 -3.75 -17.55 12.38
N GLU A 174 -4.15 -17.90 11.15
CA GLU A 174 -4.25 -19.30 10.73
C GLU A 174 -2.89 -20.00 10.74
N LEU A 175 -1.84 -19.32 10.26
CA LEU A 175 -0.46 -19.81 10.33
C LEU A 175 0.02 -20.02 11.78
N LEU A 176 -0.35 -19.13 12.70
CA LEU A 176 0.01 -19.28 14.11
C LEU A 176 -0.58 -20.57 14.71
N TYR A 177 -1.86 -20.85 14.44
CA TYR A 177 -2.50 -22.09 14.89
C TYR A 177 -1.83 -23.32 14.29
N ALA A 178 -1.57 -23.34 12.98
CA ALA A 178 -0.88 -24.44 12.32
C ALA A 178 0.53 -24.66 12.89
N ARG A 179 1.29 -23.60 13.15
CA ARG A 179 2.65 -23.69 13.74
C ARG A 179 2.63 -24.12 15.19
N ARG A 180 1.62 -23.74 15.98
CA ARG A 180 1.43 -24.24 17.35
C ARG A 180 1.12 -25.74 17.36
N ASP A 181 0.26 -26.20 16.47
CA ASP A 181 -0.02 -27.62 16.30
C ASP A 181 1.23 -28.40 15.88
N MET A 182 2.04 -27.88 14.95
CA MET A 182 3.33 -28.45 14.58
C MET A 182 4.28 -28.55 15.78
N ALA A 183 4.34 -27.53 16.62
CA ALA A 183 5.17 -27.55 17.82
C ALA A 183 4.70 -28.60 18.83
N MET A 184 3.38 -28.81 18.98
CA MET A 184 2.84 -29.89 19.80
C MET A 184 3.18 -31.27 19.23
N ILE A 185 3.03 -31.48 17.92
CA ILE A 185 3.39 -32.74 17.24
C ILE A 185 4.87 -33.07 17.45
N ALA A 186 5.75 -32.09 17.25
CA ALA A 186 7.18 -32.29 17.43
C ALA A 186 7.55 -32.58 18.90
N GLN A 187 6.85 -31.98 19.86
CA GLN A 187 7.00 -32.29 21.27
C GLN A 187 6.58 -33.73 21.58
N ASP A 188 5.41 -34.18 21.08
CA ASP A 188 4.91 -35.54 21.22
C ASP A 188 5.92 -36.56 20.61
N SER A 189 6.56 -36.18 19.47
CA SER A 189 7.61 -36.98 18.84
C SER A 189 8.83 -37.16 19.77
N ALA A 190 9.33 -36.07 20.33
CA ALA A 190 10.48 -36.11 21.24
C ALA A 190 10.18 -36.94 22.52
N GLU A 191 8.99 -36.79 23.09
CA GLU A 191 8.56 -37.58 24.23
C GLU A 191 8.43 -39.09 23.88
N THR A 192 7.98 -39.38 22.68
CA THR A 192 7.88 -40.77 22.18
C THR A 192 9.26 -41.38 22.01
N GLN A 193 10.22 -40.69 21.38
CA GLN A 193 11.58 -41.17 21.24
C GLN A 193 12.25 -41.41 22.59
N ARG A 194 12.02 -40.49 23.57
CA ARG A 194 12.53 -40.69 24.95
C ARG A 194 11.94 -41.96 25.63
N ARG A 195 10.66 -42.26 25.40
CA ARG A 195 10.01 -43.49 25.90
C ARG A 195 10.62 -44.75 25.22
N LEU A 196 10.83 -44.69 23.91
CA LEU A 196 11.45 -45.79 23.17
C LEU A 196 12.91 -46.04 23.62
N MET A 197 13.67 -44.98 23.92
CA MET A 197 15.01 -45.10 24.47
C MET A 197 15.01 -45.80 25.82
N ASN A 198 14.05 -45.43 26.71
CA ASN A 198 13.91 -46.06 28.03
C ASN A 198 13.58 -47.55 27.95
N THR A 199 13.04 -48.04 26.85
CA THR A 199 12.75 -49.48 26.58
C THR A 199 13.80 -50.13 25.69
N GLY A 200 14.91 -49.44 25.37
CA GLY A 200 16.00 -49.95 24.55
C GLY A 200 15.66 -50.05 23.04
N GLN A 201 14.63 -49.37 22.58
CA GLN A 201 14.13 -49.37 21.18
C GLN A 201 14.57 -48.14 20.37
N ALA A 202 15.19 -47.15 20.98
CA ALA A 202 15.79 -45.98 20.37
C ALA A 202 17.13 -45.66 21.03
N ASP A 203 18.00 -44.93 20.33
CA ASP A 203 19.27 -44.47 20.88
C ASP A 203 19.18 -42.99 21.34
N GLU A 204 20.21 -42.53 22.05
CA GLU A 204 20.30 -41.16 22.56
C GLU A 204 20.31 -40.13 21.42
N THR A 205 20.91 -40.49 20.28
CA THR A 205 20.99 -39.60 19.08
C THR A 205 19.61 -39.31 18.54
N GLU A 206 18.72 -40.30 18.43
CA GLU A 206 17.36 -40.15 17.96
C GLU A 206 16.52 -39.25 18.90
N VAL A 207 16.75 -39.37 20.23
CA VAL A 207 16.09 -38.50 21.21
C VAL A 207 16.55 -37.06 21.07
N LEU A 208 17.86 -36.82 20.97
CA LEU A 208 18.45 -35.48 20.81
C LEU A 208 17.97 -34.81 19.52
N ASP A 209 17.93 -35.55 18.43
CA ASP A 209 17.44 -35.04 17.14
C ASP A 209 15.95 -34.65 17.20
N ALA A 210 15.13 -35.46 17.85
CA ALA A 210 13.71 -35.14 18.05
C ALA A 210 13.52 -33.93 18.97
N GLU A 211 14.32 -33.77 20.02
CA GLU A 211 14.30 -32.60 20.91
C GLU A 211 14.71 -31.31 20.17
N VAL A 212 15.75 -31.36 19.34
CA VAL A 212 16.16 -30.24 18.47
C VAL A 212 15.03 -29.90 17.50
N GLY A 213 14.38 -30.90 16.91
CA GLY A 213 13.20 -30.72 16.07
C GLY A 213 12.05 -30.01 16.80
N ALA A 214 11.71 -30.46 18.00
CA ALA A 214 10.69 -29.83 18.85
C ALA A 214 11.03 -28.38 19.21
N GLN A 215 12.31 -28.12 19.53
CA GLN A 215 12.75 -26.76 19.83
C GLN A 215 12.65 -25.82 18.61
N ARG A 216 12.99 -26.31 17.40
CA ARG A 216 12.82 -25.56 16.15
C ARG A 216 11.35 -25.20 15.88
N MET A 217 10.44 -26.15 16.06
CA MET A 217 8.99 -25.89 15.86
C MET A 217 8.42 -24.91 16.89
N ARG A 218 8.84 -24.99 18.16
CA ARG A 218 8.49 -24.00 19.18
C ARG A 218 9.01 -22.60 18.84
N MET A 219 10.23 -22.49 18.34
CA MET A 219 10.80 -21.24 17.89
C MET A 219 10.00 -20.67 16.70
N ALA A 220 9.65 -21.50 15.71
CA ALA A 220 8.82 -21.09 14.58
C ALA A 220 7.44 -20.58 14.99
N ALA A 221 6.80 -21.20 15.99
CA ALA A 221 5.52 -20.72 16.53
C ALA A 221 5.66 -19.35 17.23
N ARG A 222 6.73 -19.13 18.01
CA ARG A 222 7.00 -17.83 18.63
C ARG A 222 7.31 -16.73 17.60
N MET A 223 8.04 -17.05 16.54
CA MET A 223 8.27 -16.12 15.44
C MET A 223 6.94 -15.72 14.79
N GLN A 224 6.05 -16.68 14.57
CA GLN A 224 4.73 -16.40 14.00
C GLN A 224 3.85 -15.53 14.91
N GLU A 225 4.00 -15.62 16.25
CA GLU A 225 3.34 -14.69 17.17
C GLU A 225 3.85 -13.26 17.01
N ASN A 226 5.13 -13.08 16.70
CA ASN A 226 5.69 -11.76 16.41
C ASN A 226 5.16 -11.23 15.08
N THR A 227 5.11 -12.08 14.02
CA THR A 227 4.54 -11.73 12.73
C THR A 227 3.07 -11.30 12.87
N LEU A 228 2.26 -12.04 13.63
CA LEU A 228 0.87 -11.64 13.88
C LEU A 228 0.76 -10.27 14.55
N ARG A 229 1.65 -9.96 15.51
CA ARG A 229 1.67 -8.63 16.16
C ARG A 229 2.13 -7.53 15.20
N GLU A 230 3.05 -7.84 14.29
CA GLU A 230 3.52 -6.93 13.25
C GLU A 230 2.38 -6.61 12.27
N GLU A 231 1.72 -7.64 11.72
CA GLU A 231 0.61 -7.45 10.78
C GLU A 231 -0.57 -6.71 11.43
N TRP A 232 -0.86 -6.98 12.72
CA TRP A 232 -1.86 -6.24 13.46
C TRP A 232 -1.51 -4.75 13.61
N ARG A 233 -0.27 -4.43 13.93
CA ARG A 233 0.19 -3.03 14.02
C ARG A 233 0.14 -2.33 12.67
N SER A 234 0.49 -3.04 11.60
CA SER A 234 0.36 -2.54 10.24
C SER A 234 -1.11 -2.22 9.91
N LEU A 235 -2.03 -3.13 10.20
CA LEU A 235 -3.46 -2.90 10.05
C LEU A 235 -3.92 -1.68 10.88
N ALA A 236 -3.56 -1.64 12.18
CA ALA A 236 -3.91 -0.55 13.09
C ALA A 236 -3.40 0.82 12.59
N ALA A 237 -2.20 0.86 12.02
CA ALA A 237 -1.64 2.08 11.42
C ALA A 237 -2.43 2.50 10.17
N VAL A 238 -2.72 1.57 9.25
CA VAL A 238 -3.46 1.87 8.01
C VAL A 238 -4.88 2.35 8.29
N ILE A 239 -5.56 1.83 9.31
CA ILE A 239 -6.89 2.31 9.71
C ILE A 239 -6.85 3.63 10.51
N GLY A 240 -5.65 4.11 10.88
CA GLY A 240 -5.49 5.36 11.65
C GLY A 240 -5.76 5.22 13.15
N GLN A 241 -5.67 4.01 13.70
CA GLN A 241 -5.83 3.72 15.14
C GLN A 241 -4.68 2.86 15.68
N PRO A 242 -3.48 3.43 15.86
CA PRO A 242 -2.27 2.69 16.23
C PRO A 242 -2.36 2.00 17.62
N ASP A 243 -3.21 2.48 18.49
CA ASP A 243 -3.39 1.96 19.85
C ASP A 243 -4.45 0.85 19.97
N LEU A 244 -4.98 0.37 18.82
CA LEU A 244 -5.99 -0.68 18.81
C LEU A 244 -5.42 -1.99 19.39
N PRO A 245 -6.02 -2.56 20.46
CA PRO A 245 -5.52 -3.78 21.08
C PRO A 245 -5.64 -4.97 20.13
N LEU A 246 -4.66 -5.88 20.20
CA LEU A 246 -4.66 -7.11 19.39
C LEU A 246 -5.93 -7.92 19.68
N THR A 247 -6.72 -8.13 18.62
CA THR A 247 -7.99 -8.86 18.69
C THR A 247 -8.06 -9.87 17.53
N THR A 248 -8.87 -10.91 17.70
CA THR A 248 -9.08 -11.91 16.63
C THR A 248 -9.95 -11.32 15.52
N VAL A 249 -9.50 -11.47 14.27
CA VAL A 249 -10.28 -11.09 13.10
C VAL A 249 -11.15 -12.25 12.60
N ALA A 250 -12.31 -11.93 12.05
CA ALA A 250 -13.24 -12.90 11.46
C ALA A 250 -13.14 -12.89 9.95
N GLY A 251 -12.98 -14.06 9.35
CA GLY A 251 -12.92 -14.21 7.90
C GLY A 251 -12.65 -15.63 7.47
N ASP A 252 -12.72 -15.87 6.17
CA ASP A 252 -12.44 -17.17 5.55
C ASP A 252 -11.53 -16.93 4.34
N LEU A 253 -10.30 -17.43 4.40
CA LEU A 253 -9.34 -17.28 3.30
C LEU A 253 -9.69 -18.13 2.08
N GLU A 254 -10.51 -19.19 2.27
CA GLU A 254 -10.88 -20.12 1.20
C GLU A 254 -12.03 -19.64 0.33
N LYS A 255 -12.77 -18.61 0.78
CA LYS A 255 -13.97 -18.12 0.09
C LYS A 255 -13.80 -16.70 -0.42
N GLY A 256 -14.40 -16.45 -1.58
CA GLY A 256 -14.51 -15.10 -2.12
C GLY A 256 -13.19 -14.54 -2.69
N TRP A 257 -12.34 -15.38 -3.22
CA TRP A 257 -11.12 -14.95 -3.90
C TRP A 257 -11.44 -13.97 -5.02
N PRO A 258 -10.62 -12.95 -5.22
CA PRO A 258 -10.75 -12.08 -6.38
C PRO A 258 -10.66 -12.91 -7.67
N GLU A 259 -11.69 -12.84 -8.51
CA GLU A 259 -11.66 -13.46 -9.83
C GLU A 259 -11.15 -12.45 -10.84
N VAL A 260 -9.86 -12.52 -11.13
CA VAL A 260 -9.22 -11.61 -12.10
C VAL A 260 -9.20 -12.28 -13.47
N ASN A 261 -9.73 -11.59 -14.47
CA ASN A 261 -9.53 -11.97 -15.87
C ASN A 261 -8.12 -11.56 -16.30
N GLU A 262 -7.23 -12.54 -16.38
CA GLU A 262 -5.78 -12.33 -16.65
C GLU A 262 -5.54 -11.62 -17.99
N GLU A 263 -6.32 -11.93 -19.03
CA GLU A 263 -6.17 -11.36 -20.36
C GLU A 263 -6.59 -9.88 -20.43
N GLU A 264 -7.61 -9.50 -19.67
CA GLU A 264 -8.15 -8.13 -19.67
C GLU A 264 -7.55 -7.24 -18.60
N ALA A 265 -6.98 -7.80 -17.51
CA ALA A 265 -6.51 -7.05 -16.35
C ALA A 265 -5.42 -6.05 -16.73
N VAL A 266 -4.41 -6.49 -17.49
CA VAL A 266 -3.28 -5.65 -17.94
C VAL A 266 -3.78 -4.46 -18.75
N ASP A 267 -4.67 -4.71 -19.70
CA ASP A 267 -5.23 -3.66 -20.56
C ASP A 267 -6.15 -2.72 -19.80
N THR A 268 -6.93 -3.24 -18.86
CA THR A 268 -7.82 -2.44 -18.01
C THR A 268 -7.02 -1.50 -17.09
N ILE A 269 -5.97 -2.00 -16.45
CA ILE A 269 -5.10 -1.20 -15.58
C ILE A 269 -4.38 -0.13 -16.40
N ALA A 270 -3.84 -0.48 -17.57
CA ALA A 270 -3.09 0.44 -18.43
C ALA A 270 -3.96 1.51 -19.11
N LYS A 271 -5.26 1.26 -19.28
CA LYS A 271 -6.18 2.20 -19.97
C LYS A 271 -7.09 2.97 -19.02
N LYS A 272 -7.56 2.33 -17.93
CA LYS A 272 -8.58 2.89 -17.04
C LYS A 272 -8.04 3.20 -15.64
N GLY A 273 -6.77 2.91 -15.39
CA GLY A 273 -6.13 3.13 -14.08
C GLY A 273 -6.22 4.59 -13.65
N PRO A 274 -6.37 4.88 -12.35
CA PRO A 274 -6.47 6.25 -11.83
C PRO A 274 -5.31 7.14 -12.28
N ALA A 275 -4.09 6.65 -12.28
CA ALA A 275 -2.91 7.40 -12.73
C ALA A 275 -3.01 7.85 -14.22
N VAL A 276 -3.66 7.05 -15.09
CA VAL A 276 -3.92 7.46 -16.49
C VAL A 276 -4.96 8.58 -16.54
N ARG A 277 -6.02 8.47 -15.75
CA ARG A 277 -7.06 9.51 -15.64
C ARG A 277 -6.50 10.84 -15.10
N ILE A 278 -5.57 10.78 -14.16
CA ILE A 278 -4.82 11.94 -13.66
C ILE A 278 -4.01 12.56 -14.80
N ALA A 279 -3.27 11.76 -15.56
CA ALA A 279 -2.49 12.25 -16.70
C ALA A 279 -3.38 12.86 -17.80
N GLU A 280 -4.57 12.32 -18.06
CA GLU A 280 -5.55 12.89 -18.97
C GLU A 280 -6.10 14.24 -18.47
N ALA A 281 -6.36 14.36 -17.18
CA ALA A 281 -6.79 15.62 -16.58
C ALA A 281 -5.69 16.69 -16.64
N ALA A 282 -4.43 16.29 -16.45
CA ALA A 282 -3.26 17.16 -16.58
C ALA A 282 -3.07 17.63 -18.05
N GLU A 283 -3.23 16.76 -19.04
CA GLU A 283 -3.22 17.13 -20.46
C GLU A 283 -4.33 18.14 -20.79
N ALA A 284 -5.55 17.91 -20.30
CA ALA A 284 -6.67 18.84 -20.49
C ALA A 284 -6.43 20.20 -19.80
N ARG A 285 -5.77 20.21 -18.63
CA ARG A 285 -5.33 21.45 -17.99
C ARG A 285 -4.31 22.20 -18.84
N ALA A 286 -3.30 21.54 -19.37
CA ALA A 286 -2.28 22.13 -20.24
C ALA A 286 -2.90 22.80 -21.50
N GLN A 287 -3.92 22.21 -22.09
CA GLN A 287 -4.67 22.81 -23.21
C GLN A 287 -5.36 24.13 -22.79
N THR A 288 -5.94 24.18 -21.59
CA THR A 288 -6.58 25.39 -21.07
C THR A 288 -5.53 26.46 -20.75
N VAL A 289 -4.35 26.07 -20.22
CA VAL A 289 -3.20 26.98 -20.00
C VAL A 289 -2.75 27.62 -21.31
N LEU A 290 -2.65 26.86 -22.38
CA LEU A 290 -2.33 27.39 -23.72
C LEU A 290 -3.37 28.43 -24.18
N SER A 291 -4.65 28.15 -23.95
CA SER A 291 -5.73 29.09 -24.30
C SER A 291 -5.61 30.38 -23.50
N ARG A 292 -5.29 30.29 -22.21
CA ARG A 292 -5.02 31.43 -21.33
C ARG A 292 -3.80 32.24 -21.79
N ALA A 293 -2.69 31.55 -22.12
CA ALA A 293 -1.45 32.18 -22.58
C ALA A 293 -1.63 32.97 -23.89
N ARG A 294 -2.47 32.47 -24.81
CA ARG A 294 -2.80 33.17 -26.05
C ARG A 294 -3.61 34.45 -25.81
N ARG A 295 -4.46 34.47 -24.77
CA ARG A 295 -5.27 35.67 -24.45
C ARG A 295 -4.46 36.76 -23.72
N GLU A 296 -3.28 36.43 -23.22
CA GLU A 296 -2.39 37.42 -22.57
C GLU A 296 -1.97 38.55 -23.54
N ALA A 297 -1.93 38.27 -24.85
CA ALA A 297 -1.69 39.28 -25.86
C ALA A 297 -2.78 40.37 -25.96
N ILE A 298 -3.95 40.18 -25.37
CA ILE A 298 -5.01 41.20 -25.30
C ILE A 298 -4.68 42.14 -24.13
N PRO A 299 -4.50 43.45 -24.37
CA PRO A 299 -4.13 44.39 -23.31
C PRO A 299 -5.27 44.60 -22.33
N ASP A 300 -4.90 44.88 -21.07
CA ASP A 300 -5.83 45.34 -20.04
C ASP A 300 -5.97 46.87 -20.13
N ILE A 301 -7.09 47.35 -19.64
CA ILE A 301 -7.40 48.79 -19.61
C ILE A 301 -7.23 49.27 -18.17
N GLN A 302 -6.39 50.29 -17.97
CA GLN A 302 -6.30 51.00 -16.69
C GLN A 302 -7.16 52.25 -16.75
N VAL A 303 -8.03 52.41 -15.80
CA VAL A 303 -8.88 53.58 -15.66
C VAL A 303 -8.55 54.28 -14.34
N ARG A 304 -8.26 55.55 -14.42
CA ARG A 304 -7.94 56.39 -13.27
C ARG A 304 -8.82 57.59 -13.26
N ALA A 305 -9.44 57.91 -12.12
CA ALA A 305 -10.23 59.11 -11.93
C ALA A 305 -9.92 59.69 -10.55
N GLY A 306 -9.85 60.99 -10.49
CA GLY A 306 -9.51 61.68 -9.26
C GLY A 306 -9.85 63.17 -9.24
N MET A 307 -9.58 63.78 -8.13
CA MET A 307 -9.70 65.22 -7.93
C MET A 307 -8.42 65.70 -7.26
N GLU A 308 -7.91 66.81 -7.76
CA GLU A 308 -6.75 67.50 -7.16
C GLU A 308 -7.04 68.98 -6.93
N TYR A 309 -6.47 69.54 -5.90
CA TYR A 309 -6.52 70.99 -5.65
C TYR A 309 -5.23 71.60 -6.12
N ASN A 310 -5.38 72.45 -7.12
CA ASN A 310 -4.26 73.22 -7.66
C ASN A 310 -4.00 74.44 -6.80
N ASN A 311 -2.85 74.51 -6.14
CA ASN A 311 -2.44 75.63 -5.30
C ASN A 311 -1.28 76.41 -5.95
N GLU A 312 -0.99 76.19 -7.22
CA GLU A 312 0.04 76.93 -7.94
C GLU A 312 -0.34 78.37 -8.20
N THR A 313 0.60 79.24 -7.91
CA THR A 313 0.55 80.66 -8.29
C THR A 313 1.44 80.84 -9.52
N LEU A 314 0.94 80.60 -10.70
CA LEU A 314 1.60 80.96 -11.97
C LEU A 314 1.17 82.41 -12.37
N GLY A 315 2.03 83.38 -11.98
CA GLY A 315 1.78 84.77 -12.36
C GLY A 315 0.51 85.39 -11.77
N SER A 316 0.12 86.55 -12.30
CA SER A 316 -1.01 87.34 -11.85
C SER A 316 -2.42 86.88 -12.37
N ALA A 317 -2.54 85.66 -12.79
CA ALA A 317 -3.80 85.13 -13.31
C ALA A 317 -4.65 84.48 -12.16
N PRO A 318 -5.85 85.03 -11.84
CA PRO A 318 -6.62 84.59 -10.69
C PRO A 318 -7.34 83.25 -10.88
N PHE A 319 -7.17 82.57 -12.05
CA PHE A 319 -7.89 81.35 -12.39
C PHE A 319 -7.08 80.03 -12.17
N ALA A 320 -5.85 80.11 -11.64
CA ALA A 320 -4.99 78.95 -11.49
C ALA A 320 -5.23 78.16 -10.21
N LYS A 321 -5.97 78.65 -9.22
CA LYS A 321 -6.22 77.97 -7.95
C LYS A 321 -7.62 77.38 -7.93
N GLY A 322 -7.71 76.07 -7.55
CA GLY A 322 -9.03 75.43 -7.40
C GLY A 322 -8.98 73.92 -7.58
N TRP A 323 -10.16 73.34 -7.49
CA TRP A 323 -10.34 71.91 -7.73
C TRP A 323 -10.30 71.59 -9.24
N GLU A 324 -9.46 70.64 -9.58
CA GLU A 324 -9.32 70.08 -10.93
C GLU A 324 -9.70 68.60 -10.91
N GLY A 325 -10.49 68.13 -11.91
CA GLY A 325 -10.81 66.73 -12.10
C GLY A 325 -9.77 66.06 -13.00
N ILE A 326 -9.35 64.87 -12.65
CA ILE A 326 -8.47 64.04 -13.44
C ILE A 326 -9.20 62.80 -13.92
N ALA A 327 -9.11 62.53 -15.21
CA ALA A 327 -9.58 61.25 -15.80
C ALA A 327 -8.48 60.78 -16.77
N GLU A 328 -8.04 59.53 -16.58
CA GLU A 328 -7.01 58.88 -17.43
C GLU A 328 -7.46 57.50 -17.81
N VAL A 329 -7.25 57.16 -19.06
CA VAL A 329 -7.42 55.79 -19.59
C VAL A 329 -6.11 55.39 -20.25
N ALA A 330 -5.49 54.35 -19.74
CA ALA A 330 -4.23 53.84 -20.26
C ALA A 330 -4.38 52.40 -20.77
N VAL A 331 -3.77 52.10 -21.91
CA VAL A 331 -3.73 50.78 -22.55
C VAL A 331 -2.30 50.46 -22.94
N GLN A 332 -1.79 49.35 -22.46
CA GLN A 332 -0.44 48.88 -22.85
C GLN A 332 -0.52 48.10 -24.16
N ILE A 333 -0.08 48.69 -25.24
CA ILE A 333 -0.15 48.06 -26.58
C ILE A 333 1.00 47.04 -26.72
N PRO A 334 0.72 45.74 -26.96
CA PRO A 334 1.71 44.67 -27.04
C PRO A 334 2.38 44.60 -28.42
N LEU A 335 3.31 45.52 -28.69
CA LEU A 335 4.03 45.58 -29.99
C LEU A 335 5.11 44.50 -30.07
N PHE A 336 5.91 44.35 -29.02
CA PHE A 336 7.09 43.46 -28.98
C PHE A 336 6.79 42.19 -28.21
N ASN A 337 6.22 42.31 -27.00
CA ASN A 337 5.86 41.19 -26.17
C ASN A 337 4.38 40.85 -26.34
N ARG A 338 4.12 39.80 -27.13
CA ARG A 338 2.77 39.23 -27.38
C ARG A 338 2.60 37.91 -26.66
N ASN A 339 3.37 37.68 -25.63
CA ASN A 339 3.40 36.41 -24.88
C ASN A 339 3.82 35.18 -25.70
N GLN A 340 4.54 35.40 -26.81
CA GLN A 340 4.91 34.36 -27.78
C GLN A 340 5.77 33.24 -27.16
N GLY A 341 6.65 33.57 -26.20
CA GLY A 341 7.48 32.60 -25.49
C GLY A 341 6.65 31.67 -24.62
N ASN A 342 5.72 32.22 -23.83
CA ASN A 342 4.84 31.39 -22.97
C ASN A 342 3.85 30.57 -23.80
N VAL A 343 3.40 31.07 -24.95
CA VAL A 343 2.60 30.28 -25.88
C VAL A 343 3.38 29.12 -26.49
N ALA A 344 4.66 29.30 -26.83
CA ALA A 344 5.51 28.22 -27.29
C ALA A 344 5.79 27.19 -26.19
N ALA A 345 6.08 27.66 -24.96
CA ALA A 345 6.25 26.81 -23.79
C ALA A 345 4.99 25.98 -23.51
N ALA A 346 3.81 26.59 -23.48
CA ALA A 346 2.55 25.90 -23.25
C ALA A 346 2.22 24.81 -24.33
N ARG A 347 2.69 25.01 -25.59
CA ARG A 347 2.57 23.96 -26.62
C ARG A 347 3.46 22.77 -26.32
N ALA A 348 4.71 23.03 -25.93
CA ALA A 348 5.64 21.98 -25.53
C ALA A 348 5.15 21.23 -24.27
N ASP A 349 4.49 21.94 -23.35
CA ASP A 349 3.87 21.33 -22.16
C ASP A 349 2.73 20.38 -22.52
N ILE A 350 1.90 20.69 -23.51
CA ILE A 350 0.86 19.76 -24.00
C ILE A 350 1.49 18.50 -24.59
N GLU A 351 2.52 18.65 -25.42
CA GLU A 351 3.23 17.50 -26.01
C GLU A 351 3.83 16.63 -24.91
N ARG A 352 4.48 17.25 -23.92
CA ARG A 352 5.06 16.55 -22.78
C ARG A 352 3.99 15.82 -21.96
N ALA A 353 2.84 16.44 -21.67
CA ALA A 353 1.74 15.79 -20.96
C ALA A 353 1.20 14.56 -21.71
N GLY A 354 1.11 14.66 -23.05
CA GLY A 354 0.72 13.53 -23.89
C GLY A 354 1.74 12.37 -23.88
N LEU A 355 3.04 12.69 -23.85
CA LEU A 355 4.12 11.70 -23.71
C LEU A 355 4.13 11.07 -22.31
N GLU A 356 3.90 11.88 -21.27
CA GLU A 356 3.80 11.41 -19.89
C GLU A 356 2.65 10.42 -19.71
N LYS A 357 1.46 10.70 -20.28
CA LYS A 357 0.34 9.76 -20.29
C LYS A 357 0.73 8.41 -20.92
N LYS A 358 1.46 8.44 -22.06
CA LYS A 358 1.95 7.21 -22.69
C LYS A 358 2.95 6.47 -21.81
N ARG A 359 3.88 7.19 -21.19
CA ARG A 359 4.87 6.62 -20.25
C ARG A 359 4.18 5.93 -19.08
N ILE A 360 3.20 6.59 -18.44
CA ILE A 360 2.42 6.04 -17.33
C ILE A 360 1.70 4.76 -17.77
N ALA A 361 1.04 4.77 -18.93
CA ALA A 361 0.34 3.60 -19.46
C ALA A 361 1.29 2.40 -19.71
N LEU A 362 2.51 2.65 -20.21
CA LEU A 362 3.53 1.60 -20.40
C LEU A 362 4.05 1.06 -19.06
N THR A 363 4.32 1.93 -18.08
CA THR A 363 4.76 1.52 -16.74
C THR A 363 3.68 0.70 -16.02
N LEU A 364 2.42 1.10 -16.15
CA LEU A 364 1.31 0.33 -15.58
C LEU A 364 1.14 -1.01 -16.27
N ARG A 365 1.33 -1.08 -17.59
CA ARG A 365 1.27 -2.35 -18.34
C ARG A 365 2.35 -3.33 -17.87
N GLU A 366 3.59 -2.86 -17.68
CA GLU A 366 4.71 -3.68 -17.20
C GLU A 366 4.43 -4.20 -15.79
N ARG A 367 4.03 -3.32 -14.87
CA ARG A 367 3.71 -3.70 -13.48
C ARG A 367 2.50 -4.63 -13.40
N ALA A 368 1.47 -4.38 -14.21
CA ALA A 368 0.28 -5.21 -14.24
C ALA A 368 0.58 -6.62 -14.78
N ALA A 369 1.42 -6.75 -15.81
CA ALA A 369 1.84 -8.05 -16.32
C ALA A 369 2.53 -8.89 -15.23
N SER A 370 3.49 -8.31 -14.50
CA SER A 370 4.15 -8.99 -13.38
C SER A 370 3.17 -9.40 -12.27
N ALA A 371 2.20 -8.53 -11.93
CA ALA A 371 1.20 -8.83 -10.91
C ALA A 371 0.22 -9.92 -11.34
N VAL A 372 -0.16 -9.97 -12.62
CA VAL A 372 -0.99 -11.03 -13.20
C VAL A 372 -0.29 -12.38 -13.13
N ASP A 373 0.99 -12.45 -13.52
CA ASP A 373 1.76 -13.69 -13.42
C ASP A 373 1.89 -14.18 -11.97
N GLN A 374 2.11 -13.26 -11.01
CA GLN A 374 2.16 -13.61 -9.59
C GLN A 374 0.81 -14.10 -9.08
N TYR A 375 -0.28 -13.49 -9.51
CA TYR A 375 -1.64 -13.94 -9.16
C TYR A 375 -1.92 -15.33 -9.75
N ALA A 376 -1.64 -15.55 -11.02
CA ALA A 376 -1.85 -16.83 -11.71
C ALA A 376 -1.07 -17.96 -11.01
N ASN A 377 0.20 -17.72 -10.69
CA ASN A 377 1.03 -18.69 -9.97
C ASN A 377 0.49 -18.99 -8.56
N ALA A 378 0.12 -17.96 -7.80
CA ALA A 378 -0.45 -18.14 -6.46
C ALA A 378 -1.79 -18.91 -6.50
N ARG A 379 -2.64 -18.60 -7.48
CA ARG A 379 -3.91 -19.29 -7.71
C ARG A 379 -3.69 -20.75 -8.08
N LEU A 380 -2.77 -21.04 -9.00
CA LEU A 380 -2.41 -22.41 -9.37
C LEU A 380 -1.96 -23.19 -8.14
N MET A 381 -1.02 -22.64 -7.35
CA MET A 381 -0.55 -23.29 -6.12
C MET A 381 -1.70 -23.54 -5.13
N ALA A 382 -2.56 -22.56 -4.89
CA ALA A 382 -3.68 -22.71 -3.97
C ALA A 382 -4.67 -23.79 -4.42
N MET A 383 -4.95 -23.89 -5.73
CA MET A 383 -5.82 -24.93 -6.29
C MET A 383 -5.20 -26.32 -6.17
N GLU A 384 -3.92 -26.49 -6.52
CA GLU A 384 -3.21 -27.76 -6.40
C GLU A 384 -3.14 -28.25 -4.94
N TYR A 385 -2.85 -27.35 -3.99
CA TYR A 385 -2.91 -27.70 -2.57
C TYR A 385 -4.29 -28.14 -2.14
N ARG A 386 -5.35 -27.38 -2.52
CA ARG A 386 -6.72 -27.66 -2.09
C ARG A 386 -7.31 -28.94 -2.69
N GLU A 387 -7.08 -29.15 -3.99
CA GLU A 387 -7.78 -30.21 -4.76
C GLU A 387 -7.01 -31.52 -4.80
N GLU A 388 -5.67 -31.46 -4.77
CA GLU A 388 -4.83 -32.62 -4.98
C GLU A 388 -3.97 -32.99 -3.76
N MET A 389 -3.16 -32.08 -3.25
CA MET A 389 -2.15 -32.40 -2.26
C MET A 389 -2.75 -32.65 -0.86
N LEU A 390 -3.57 -31.74 -0.35
CA LEU A 390 -4.16 -31.85 0.99
C LEU A 390 -5.09 -33.05 1.12
N PRO A 391 -5.98 -33.41 0.15
CA PRO A 391 -6.80 -34.60 0.23
C PRO A 391 -5.97 -35.88 0.24
N ARG A 392 -4.92 -35.97 -0.56
CA ARG A 392 -3.99 -37.12 -0.57
C ARG A 392 -3.21 -37.24 0.73
N ALA A 393 -2.71 -36.15 1.27
CA ALA A 393 -2.00 -36.16 2.55
C ALA A 393 -2.93 -36.51 3.72
N LYS A 394 -4.15 -36.03 3.74
CA LYS A 394 -5.20 -36.42 4.72
C LYS A 394 -5.49 -37.91 4.65
N LYS A 395 -5.66 -38.45 3.45
CA LYS A 395 -5.88 -39.89 3.24
C LYS A 395 -4.66 -40.70 3.69
N ALA A 396 -3.44 -40.29 3.35
CA ALA A 396 -2.22 -40.97 3.75
C ALA A 396 -2.06 -40.98 5.28
N TYR A 397 -2.32 -39.86 5.95
CA TYR A 397 -2.33 -39.78 7.41
C TYR A 397 -3.41 -40.70 8.02
N GLY A 398 -4.64 -40.69 7.50
CA GLY A 398 -5.72 -41.56 7.96
C GLY A 398 -5.37 -43.05 7.85
N LEU A 399 -4.82 -43.49 6.73
CA LEU A 399 -4.33 -44.87 6.53
C LEU A 399 -3.19 -45.22 7.50
N MET A 400 -2.32 -44.27 7.82
CA MET A 400 -1.24 -44.51 8.76
C MET A 400 -1.75 -44.66 10.21
N VAL A 401 -2.76 -43.87 10.60
CA VAL A 401 -3.45 -43.99 11.89
C VAL A 401 -4.15 -45.36 11.99
N GLU A 402 -4.84 -45.80 10.94
CA GLU A 402 -5.53 -47.12 10.89
C GLU A 402 -4.51 -48.25 11.02
N ARG A 403 -3.40 -48.25 10.27
CA ARG A 403 -2.32 -49.23 10.40
C ARG A 403 -1.69 -49.27 11.79
N TYR A 404 -1.52 -48.11 12.42
CA TYR A 404 -1.07 -48.05 13.79
C TYR A 404 -2.03 -48.73 14.74
N GLY A 405 -3.35 -48.48 14.60
CA GLY A 405 -4.38 -49.19 15.37
C GLY A 405 -4.40 -50.71 15.18
N GLN A 406 -3.93 -51.19 14.00
CA GLN A 406 -3.78 -52.61 13.68
C GLN A 406 -2.39 -53.16 14.07
N MET A 407 -1.54 -52.38 14.76
CA MET A 407 -0.14 -52.74 15.10
C MET A 407 0.76 -52.99 13.87
N LEU A 408 0.39 -52.47 12.70
CA LEU A 408 1.13 -52.64 11.43
C LEU A 408 2.04 -51.42 11.11
N ALA A 409 2.02 -50.39 11.92
CA ALA A 409 2.86 -49.20 11.80
C ALA A 409 3.33 -48.74 13.19
N SER A 410 4.51 -48.14 13.23
CA SER A 410 5.02 -47.51 14.46
C SER A 410 4.45 -46.10 14.66
N TYR A 411 4.34 -45.66 15.89
CA TYR A 411 3.87 -44.32 16.23
C TYR A 411 4.70 -43.19 15.59
N PRO A 412 6.06 -43.27 15.51
CA PRO A 412 6.84 -42.27 14.77
C PRO A 412 6.39 -42.05 13.33
N ARG A 413 5.98 -43.11 12.61
CA ARG A 413 5.46 -42.98 11.24
C ARG A 413 4.14 -42.23 11.16
N VAL A 414 3.29 -42.36 12.19
CA VAL A 414 2.05 -41.58 12.30
C VAL A 414 2.36 -40.11 12.50
N LEU A 415 3.33 -39.79 13.35
CA LEU A 415 3.80 -38.42 13.59
C LEU A 415 4.41 -37.80 12.33
N ASP A 416 5.23 -38.53 11.60
CA ASP A 416 5.80 -38.08 10.31
C ASP A 416 4.69 -37.75 9.27
N ALA A 417 3.72 -38.65 9.12
CA ALA A 417 2.60 -38.38 8.22
C ALA A 417 1.75 -37.18 8.65
N ARG A 418 1.58 -36.98 9.95
CA ARG A 418 0.88 -35.82 10.51
C ARG A 418 1.66 -34.53 10.28
N GLN A 419 2.97 -34.56 10.50
CA GLN A 419 3.83 -33.41 10.26
C GLN A 419 3.77 -32.95 8.80
N LYS A 420 3.89 -33.89 7.84
CA LYS A 420 3.76 -33.61 6.40
C LYS A 420 2.43 -32.97 6.03
N LEU A 421 1.34 -33.43 6.65
CA LEU A 421 0.02 -32.83 6.43
C LEU A 421 -0.05 -31.39 6.91
N PHE A 422 0.53 -31.05 8.07
CA PHE A 422 0.57 -29.69 8.59
C PHE A 422 1.53 -28.77 7.82
N GLU A 423 2.65 -29.30 7.33
CA GLU A 423 3.55 -28.57 6.42
C GLU A 423 2.81 -28.11 5.17
N LEU A 424 2.09 -29.03 4.50
CA LEU A 424 1.26 -28.71 3.34
C LEU A 424 0.14 -27.70 3.69
N GLN A 425 -0.43 -27.78 4.88
CA GLN A 425 -1.44 -26.80 5.33
C GLN A 425 -0.84 -25.39 5.48
N ILE A 426 0.38 -25.27 6.00
CA ILE A 426 1.10 -23.99 6.12
C ILE A 426 1.39 -23.42 4.73
N GLU A 427 1.86 -24.26 3.79
CA GLU A 427 2.13 -23.86 2.41
C GLU A 427 0.83 -23.41 1.69
N TYR A 428 -0.27 -24.12 1.93
CA TYR A 428 -1.58 -23.74 1.40
C TYR A 428 -2.06 -22.38 1.92
N ILE A 429 -1.95 -22.11 3.23
CA ILE A 429 -2.31 -20.80 3.80
C ILE A 429 -1.47 -19.69 3.16
N SER A 430 -0.17 -19.93 2.96
CA SER A 430 0.72 -18.97 2.31
C SER A 430 0.35 -18.75 0.83
N ALA A 431 -0.06 -19.80 0.13
CA ALA A 431 -0.56 -19.69 -1.25
C ALA A 431 -1.85 -18.87 -1.31
N LEU A 432 -2.79 -19.09 -0.36
CA LEU A 432 -4.02 -18.29 -0.24
C LEU A 432 -3.72 -16.81 0.02
N GLU A 433 -2.79 -16.51 0.92
CA GLU A 433 -2.34 -15.14 1.16
C GLU A 433 -1.81 -14.50 -0.13
N GLY A 434 -1.04 -15.25 -0.93
CA GLY A 434 -0.55 -14.81 -2.24
C GLY A 434 -1.69 -14.50 -3.21
N VAL A 435 -2.71 -15.37 -3.31
CA VAL A 435 -3.91 -15.13 -4.16
C VAL A 435 -4.61 -13.85 -3.76
N TRP A 436 -4.86 -13.66 -2.47
CA TRP A 436 -5.55 -12.48 -1.96
C TRP A 436 -4.74 -11.20 -2.18
N THR A 437 -3.46 -11.24 -1.86
CA THR A 437 -2.58 -10.05 -1.97
C THR A 437 -2.48 -9.58 -3.42
N ASN A 438 -2.20 -10.50 -4.34
CA ASN A 438 -2.06 -10.15 -5.75
C ASN A 438 -3.41 -9.82 -6.40
N GLY A 439 -4.48 -10.53 -6.04
CA GLY A 439 -5.82 -10.26 -6.54
C GLY A 439 -6.33 -8.88 -6.12
N ILE A 440 -6.18 -8.50 -4.85
CA ILE A 440 -6.54 -7.16 -4.36
C ILE A 440 -5.68 -6.08 -5.04
N ALA A 441 -4.40 -6.34 -5.25
CA ALA A 441 -3.53 -5.40 -5.95
C ALA A 441 -4.02 -5.15 -7.39
N LEU A 442 -4.43 -6.18 -8.11
CA LEU A 442 -4.97 -6.07 -9.47
C LEU A 442 -6.34 -5.36 -9.50
N GLU A 443 -7.28 -5.74 -8.63
CA GLU A 443 -8.58 -5.06 -8.50
C GLU A 443 -8.43 -3.57 -8.12
N GLY A 444 -7.45 -3.27 -7.26
CA GLY A 444 -7.12 -1.92 -6.77
C GLY A 444 -6.19 -1.13 -7.69
N PHE A 445 -6.00 -1.51 -8.94
CA PHE A 445 -5.11 -0.83 -9.89
C PHE A 445 -3.66 -0.67 -9.38
N LEU A 446 -3.16 -1.66 -8.64
CA LEU A 446 -1.83 -1.68 -8.00
C LEU A 446 -1.62 -0.61 -6.90
N LEU A 447 -2.70 -0.07 -6.36
CA LEU A 447 -2.69 0.91 -5.28
C LEU A 447 -2.78 0.18 -3.93
N THR A 448 -1.65 -0.03 -3.28
CA THR A 448 -1.57 -0.92 -2.10
C THR A 448 -1.07 -0.26 -0.81
N ASP A 449 -0.47 0.92 -0.89
CA ASP A 449 0.05 1.66 0.27
C ASP A 449 -0.95 2.70 0.77
N GLY A 450 -1.68 2.35 1.83
CA GLY A 450 -2.76 3.18 2.39
C GLY A 450 -2.30 4.40 3.19
N LEU A 451 -1.01 4.51 3.50
CA LEU A 451 -0.40 5.65 4.20
C LEU A 451 0.42 6.55 3.27
N GLU A 452 0.56 6.19 2.00
CA GLU A 452 1.16 7.08 1.02
C GLU A 452 0.33 8.36 0.92
N ALA A 453 0.99 9.52 0.94
CA ALA A 453 0.31 10.80 0.85
C ALA A 453 -0.41 10.92 -0.51
N PRO A 454 -1.63 11.51 -0.54
CA PRO A 454 -2.28 11.80 -1.81
C PRO A 454 -1.35 12.68 -2.65
N ALA A 455 -1.30 12.43 -3.94
CA ALA A 455 -0.53 13.26 -4.86
C ALA A 455 -0.99 14.72 -4.72
N ARG A 456 -0.03 15.64 -4.69
CA ARG A 456 -0.37 17.07 -4.67
C ARG A 456 -0.67 17.52 -6.09
N PRO A 457 -1.74 18.29 -6.32
CA PRO A 457 -1.96 18.94 -7.59
C PRO A 457 -0.70 19.73 -7.95
N GLY A 458 -0.03 19.37 -9.06
CA GLY A 458 1.25 19.96 -9.46
C GLY A 458 2.49 19.10 -9.17
N GLU A 459 2.43 18.04 -8.37
CA GLU A 459 3.56 17.10 -8.26
C GLU A 459 3.66 16.16 -9.46
N ILE A 460 2.53 15.79 -10.03
CA ILE A 460 2.46 15.08 -11.32
C ILE A 460 2.84 16.01 -12.47
N ASP A 461 2.60 17.29 -12.30
CA ASP A 461 3.00 18.38 -13.20
C ASP A 461 4.43 18.92 -12.93
N ARG A 462 5.21 18.31 -12.07
CA ARG A 462 6.62 18.72 -11.87
C ARG A 462 7.45 18.77 -13.14
N PRO A 463 7.10 18.08 -14.21
CA PRO A 463 7.63 18.42 -15.52
C PRO A 463 6.89 19.57 -16.21
N VAL A 464 5.64 19.91 -15.86
CA VAL A 464 4.98 21.13 -16.30
C VAL A 464 5.38 22.21 -15.29
N ARG A 465 6.41 22.99 -15.62
CA ARG A 465 6.72 24.20 -14.85
C ARG A 465 5.40 24.88 -14.52
N GLU A 466 5.14 25.15 -13.24
CA GLU A 466 4.15 26.13 -12.90
C GLU A 466 4.45 27.36 -13.79
N THR A 467 3.80 27.45 -14.92
CA THR A 467 3.65 28.74 -15.51
C THR A 467 2.89 29.48 -14.43
N ASN A 468 3.61 30.26 -13.61
CA ASN A 468 3.00 31.25 -12.78
C ASN A 468 1.96 31.89 -13.67
N VAL A 469 0.69 31.49 -13.47
CA VAL A 469 -0.38 32.36 -13.96
C VAL A 469 -0.10 33.63 -13.18
N PRO A 470 0.48 34.69 -13.77
CA PRO A 470 0.82 35.84 -13.00
C PRO A 470 -0.49 36.25 -12.35
N MET A 471 -0.55 36.17 -11.01
CA MET A 471 -1.44 37.10 -10.36
C MET A 471 -1.08 38.46 -10.97
N PRO A 472 -2.06 39.27 -11.41
CA PRO A 472 -1.75 40.51 -12.07
C PRO A 472 -0.71 41.23 -11.22
N GLU A 473 0.54 41.24 -11.69
CA GLU A 473 1.60 42.00 -11.05
C GLU A 473 1.05 43.42 -10.96
N ARG A 474 1.21 44.02 -9.81
CA ARG A 474 1.09 45.45 -9.70
C ARG A 474 1.84 46.04 -10.89
N THR A 475 1.12 46.44 -11.91
CA THR A 475 1.71 47.23 -12.98
C THR A 475 2.15 48.52 -12.30
N MET A 476 3.48 48.65 -12.11
CA MET A 476 4.06 49.92 -11.70
C MET A 476 3.48 50.98 -12.63
N SER A 477 2.92 52.04 -12.04
CA SER A 477 2.44 53.14 -12.84
C SER A 477 3.56 53.63 -13.76
N PRO A 478 3.30 54.12 -14.97
CA PRO A 478 4.33 54.62 -15.91
C PRO A 478 5.31 55.65 -15.28
N ARG A 479 4.89 56.27 -14.17
CA ARG A 479 5.71 57.23 -13.43
C ARG A 479 6.77 56.58 -12.51
N GLU A 480 6.62 55.35 -12.08
CA GLU A 480 7.64 54.63 -11.28
C GLU A 480 8.80 54.12 -12.15
N SER A 481 8.52 53.79 -13.43
CA SER A 481 9.57 53.32 -14.37
C SER A 481 10.53 54.45 -14.83
N MET A 482 10.18 55.71 -14.66
CA MET A 482 11.02 56.87 -15.02
C MET A 482 11.91 57.38 -13.87
N ARG A 483 11.89 56.74 -12.69
CA ARG A 483 12.67 57.19 -11.50
C ARG A 483 13.91 56.39 -11.18
N ASN A 484 14.30 55.41 -11.98
CA ASN A 484 15.60 54.76 -11.89
C ASN A 484 16.44 55.10 -13.15
N PRO A 485 17.58 55.78 -13.02
CA PRO A 485 18.50 56.02 -14.14
C PRO A 485 19.21 54.76 -14.58
#